data_e12b7324948015199756842f283c2681
#
_entry.id   e12b7324948015199756842f283c2681
#
_cell.length_a   1.000
_cell.length_b   1.000
_cell.length_c   1.000
_cell.angle_alpha   90.00
_cell.angle_beta   90.00
_cell.angle_gamma   90.00
#
_symmetry.space_group_name_H-M   'P 1'
#
loop_
_entity.id
_entity.type
_entity.pdbx_description
1 polymer ?
#
loop_
_entity_poly.entity_id
_entity_poly.type
_entity_poly.pdbx_seq_one_letter_code
_entity_poly.pdbx_strand_id
1 'polypeptide(L)'
;MNREELMQIMPHRDPMLLVDHSETTPEGVESEYKVPMDPYYTQGHFPGNPIVPGVILCEIMAQGSVLLFSEQLVDHLALYAGMDKVRFKKQVHPGDKVTVRSTLSRCRGQFIQVNSTAYVGDEVCAQGQLSFMLTQK
;
A
#
# COMPACT_ATOMS: atom_id res chain seq x y z
N MET A 1 -1.62 -13.96 -3.44
CA MET A 1 -1.65 -14.19 -1.97
C MET A 1 -2.88 -13.57 -1.35
N ASN A 2 -3.53 -14.31 -0.47
CA ASN A 2 -4.60 -13.77 0.34
C ASN A 2 -4.04 -13.07 1.58
N ARG A 3 -4.93 -12.54 2.42
CA ARG A 3 -4.55 -11.79 3.61
C ARG A 3 -3.71 -12.62 4.59
N GLU A 4 -4.09 -13.87 4.81
CA GLU A 4 -3.36 -14.73 5.75
C GLU A 4 -1.94 -15.04 5.26
N GLU A 5 -1.80 -15.27 3.97
CA GLU A 5 -0.49 -15.51 3.36
C GLU A 5 0.38 -14.26 3.44
N LEU A 6 -0.20 -13.08 3.19
CA LEU A 6 0.51 -11.81 3.32
C LEU A 6 1.00 -11.56 4.74
N MET A 7 0.24 -11.98 5.74
CA MET A 7 0.64 -11.85 7.14
C MET A 7 1.89 -12.65 7.49
N GLN A 8 2.26 -13.63 6.68
CA GLN A 8 3.49 -14.40 6.90
C GLN A 8 4.73 -13.65 6.45
N ILE A 9 4.58 -12.69 5.54
CA ILE A 9 5.72 -11.89 5.04
C ILE A 9 5.68 -10.44 5.53
N MET A 10 4.55 -10.00 6.07
CA MET A 10 4.38 -8.63 6.58
C MET A 10 4.14 -8.67 8.09
N PRO A 11 4.77 -7.78 8.86
CA PRO A 11 4.53 -7.72 10.31
C PRO A 11 3.22 -7.02 10.67
N HIS A 12 2.60 -6.34 9.73
CA HIS A 12 1.37 -5.56 9.97
C HIS A 12 0.23 -6.46 10.41
N ARG A 13 -0.59 -5.97 11.32
CA ARG A 13 -1.80 -6.64 11.82
C ARG A 13 -2.92 -5.61 11.94
N ASP A 14 -4.15 -6.08 11.95
CA ASP A 14 -5.30 -5.20 12.15
C ASP A 14 -5.09 -4.32 13.39
N PRO A 15 -5.45 -3.04 13.32
CA PRO A 15 -6.13 -2.36 12.20
C PRO A 15 -5.20 -1.75 11.15
N MET A 16 -3.90 -2.03 11.18
CA MET A 16 -2.89 -1.46 10.28
C MET A 16 -2.53 -2.37 9.10
N LEU A 17 -3.20 -3.50 8.92
CA LEU A 17 -3.01 -4.32 7.73
C LEU A 17 -4.00 -3.84 6.66
N LEU A 18 -3.49 -3.13 5.66
CA LEU A 18 -4.27 -2.40 4.66
C LEU A 18 -4.15 -3.03 3.27
N VAL A 19 -4.14 -4.35 3.23
CA VAL A 19 -4.13 -5.11 1.98
C VAL A 19 -4.89 -6.42 2.21
N ASP A 20 -5.75 -6.77 1.26
CA ASP A 20 -6.57 -7.99 1.35
C ASP A 20 -6.07 -9.08 0.42
N HIS A 21 -5.50 -8.70 -0.72
CA HIS A 21 -5.02 -9.63 -1.73
C HIS A 21 -3.90 -8.99 -2.53
N SER A 22 -2.94 -9.80 -2.95
CA SER A 22 -1.85 -9.33 -3.79
C SER A 22 -1.39 -10.44 -4.73
N GLU A 23 -1.07 -10.07 -5.97
CA GLU A 23 -0.59 -11.02 -6.96
C GLU A 23 0.45 -10.39 -7.88
N THR A 24 1.37 -11.22 -8.35
CA THR A 24 2.36 -10.81 -9.34
C THR A 24 1.70 -10.76 -10.71
N THR A 25 2.03 -9.74 -11.49
CA THR A 25 1.55 -9.53 -12.85
C THR A 25 2.75 -9.44 -13.80
N PRO A 26 2.54 -9.48 -15.13
CA PRO A 26 3.66 -9.30 -16.07
C PRO A 26 4.41 -7.98 -15.89
N GLU A 27 3.72 -6.91 -15.43
CA GLU A 27 4.31 -5.59 -15.25
C GLU A 27 4.86 -5.37 -13.83
N GLY A 28 4.41 -6.14 -12.85
CA GLY A 28 4.82 -5.94 -11.47
C GLY A 28 3.91 -6.65 -10.49
N VAL A 29 3.17 -5.88 -9.70
CA VAL A 29 2.26 -6.40 -8.67
C VAL A 29 0.94 -5.65 -8.71
N GLU A 30 -0.16 -6.37 -8.53
CA GLU A 30 -1.47 -5.78 -8.34
C GLU A 30 -2.06 -6.26 -7.02
N SER A 31 -2.56 -5.32 -6.23
CA SER A 31 -3.12 -5.60 -4.90
C SER A 31 -4.48 -4.96 -4.74
N GLU A 32 -5.26 -5.48 -3.81
CA GLU A 32 -6.58 -4.96 -3.50
C GLU A 32 -6.76 -4.77 -2.00
N TYR A 33 -7.48 -3.72 -1.65
CA TYR A 33 -7.89 -3.45 -0.27
C TYR A 33 -9.30 -2.85 -0.30
N LYS A 34 -10.23 -3.50 0.39
CA LYS A 34 -11.56 -2.93 0.57
C LYS A 34 -11.57 -2.10 1.84
N VAL A 35 -11.85 -0.82 1.71
CA VAL A 35 -11.93 0.09 2.86
C VAL A 35 -13.14 -0.32 3.70
N PRO A 36 -12.96 -0.62 5.00
CA PRO A 36 -14.09 -0.93 5.88
C PRO A 36 -15.10 0.21 5.93
N MET A 37 -16.33 -0.06 6.38
CA MET A 37 -17.37 0.95 6.44
C MET A 37 -17.13 1.99 7.54
N ASP A 38 -16.44 1.62 8.62
CA ASP A 38 -16.14 2.53 9.72
C ASP A 38 -14.71 2.31 10.24
N PRO A 39 -13.69 2.58 9.42
CA PRO A 39 -12.31 2.38 9.86
C PRO A 39 -11.87 3.51 10.79
N TYR A 40 -10.90 3.19 11.67
CA TYR A 40 -10.43 4.17 12.65
C TYR A 40 -9.93 5.46 12.01
N TYR A 41 -9.32 5.37 10.83
CA TYR A 41 -8.69 6.53 10.17
C TYR A 41 -9.67 7.48 9.50
N THR A 42 -10.96 7.15 9.44
CA THR A 42 -11.99 8.07 8.91
C THR A 42 -12.89 8.65 10.01
N GLN A 43 -12.82 8.11 11.23
CA GLN A 43 -13.74 8.52 12.30
C GLN A 43 -13.60 10.00 12.65
N GLY A 44 -12.39 10.53 12.57
CA GLY A 44 -12.15 11.96 12.76
C GLY A 44 -11.81 12.72 11.48
N HIS A 45 -11.90 12.08 10.32
CA HIS A 45 -11.42 12.63 9.04
C HIS A 45 -12.48 12.40 7.93
N PHE A 46 -13.61 13.06 7.95
CA PHE A 46 -14.03 14.09 8.89
C PHE A 46 -15.38 13.69 9.48
N PRO A 47 -15.76 14.20 10.66
CA PRO A 47 -17.08 13.87 11.22
C PRO A 47 -18.21 14.17 10.24
N GLY A 48 -19.06 13.17 9.96
CA GLY A 48 -20.16 13.30 9.00
C GLY A 48 -19.76 13.29 7.53
N ASN A 49 -18.46 13.25 7.23
CA ASN A 49 -17.94 13.20 5.86
C ASN A 49 -16.65 12.38 5.85
N PRO A 50 -16.74 11.03 5.96
CA PRO A 50 -15.57 10.19 6.09
C PRO A 50 -14.81 10.10 4.77
N ILE A 51 -13.53 10.43 4.82
CA ILE A 51 -12.60 10.39 3.69
C ILE A 51 -11.34 9.69 4.17
N VAL A 52 -10.81 8.77 3.36
CA VAL A 52 -9.54 8.12 3.67
C VAL A 52 -8.41 9.15 3.59
N PRO A 53 -7.66 9.36 4.69
CA PRO A 53 -6.56 10.32 4.66
C PRO A 53 -5.51 9.98 3.61
N GLY A 54 -4.91 11.00 2.99
CA GLY A 54 -3.88 10.79 1.98
C GLY A 54 -2.71 9.95 2.48
N VAL A 55 -2.30 10.14 3.73
CA VAL A 55 -1.20 9.34 4.32
C VAL A 55 -1.57 7.86 4.43
N ILE A 56 -2.85 7.55 4.61
CA ILE A 56 -3.32 6.16 4.62
C ILE A 56 -3.29 5.59 3.19
N LEU A 57 -3.62 6.38 2.18
CA LEU A 57 -3.47 5.95 0.78
C LEU A 57 -2.01 5.61 0.47
N CYS A 58 -1.07 6.40 0.99
CA CYS A 58 0.36 6.10 0.84
C CYS A 58 0.71 4.75 1.51
N GLU A 59 0.13 4.48 2.66
CA GLU A 59 0.36 3.21 3.35
C GLU A 59 -0.29 2.03 2.60
N ILE A 60 -1.48 2.22 2.06
CA ILE A 60 -2.15 1.22 1.22
C ILE A 60 -1.28 0.90 0.00
N MET A 61 -0.72 1.91 -0.66
CA MET A 61 0.18 1.72 -1.80
C MET A 61 1.46 1.00 -1.39
N ALA A 62 2.03 1.33 -0.23
CA ALA A 62 3.24 0.68 0.26
C ALA A 62 3.00 -0.80 0.54
N GLN A 63 1.97 -1.12 1.29
CA GLN A 63 1.63 -2.50 1.61
C GLN A 63 1.23 -3.28 0.36
N GLY A 64 0.56 -2.63 -0.58
CA GLY A 64 0.19 -3.22 -1.86
C GLY A 64 1.38 -3.53 -2.77
N SER A 65 2.57 -3.05 -2.43
CA SER A 65 3.78 -3.22 -3.23
C SER A 65 4.70 -4.33 -2.73
N VAL A 66 4.41 -4.94 -1.58
CA VAL A 66 5.38 -5.81 -0.88
C VAL A 66 5.80 -7.04 -1.67
N LEU A 67 4.96 -7.56 -2.56
CA LEU A 67 5.35 -8.72 -3.36
C LEU A 67 6.53 -8.42 -4.30
N LEU A 68 6.77 -7.15 -4.62
CA LEU A 68 7.91 -6.75 -5.44
C LEU A 68 9.25 -7.05 -4.75
N PHE A 69 9.26 -7.14 -3.43
CA PHE A 69 10.47 -7.41 -2.65
C PHE A 69 10.20 -8.39 -1.51
N SER A 70 9.27 -9.33 -1.72
CA SER A 70 8.88 -10.29 -0.69
C SER A 70 10.00 -11.21 -0.23
N GLU A 71 10.93 -11.54 -1.11
CA GLU A 71 12.05 -12.42 -0.75
C GLU A 71 12.94 -11.77 0.32
N GLN A 72 13.12 -10.46 0.24
CA GLN A 72 13.92 -9.74 1.21
C GLN A 72 13.23 -9.62 2.57
N LEU A 73 11.90 -9.73 2.59
CA LEU A 73 11.13 -9.59 3.84
C LEU A 73 11.20 -10.81 4.76
N VAL A 74 11.75 -11.92 4.27
CA VAL A 74 11.95 -13.11 5.12
C VAL A 74 12.81 -12.77 6.33
N ASP A 75 13.90 -12.01 6.12
CA ASP A 75 14.88 -11.68 7.17
C ASP A 75 14.89 -10.20 7.53
N HIS A 76 14.08 -9.38 6.88
CA HIS A 76 14.16 -7.93 7.03
C HIS A 76 12.78 -7.31 7.25
N LEU A 77 12.80 -6.13 7.86
CA LEU A 77 11.65 -5.22 7.87
C LEU A 77 11.89 -4.15 6.81
N ALA A 78 10.83 -3.75 6.14
CA ALA A 78 10.87 -2.63 5.20
C ALA A 78 10.28 -1.41 5.90
N LEU A 79 11.11 -0.41 6.15
CA LEU A 79 10.68 0.84 6.75
C LEU A 79 10.61 1.93 5.69
N TYR A 80 9.59 2.76 5.76
CA TYR A 80 9.49 3.90 4.85
C TYR A 80 10.74 4.78 4.98
N ALA A 81 11.40 5.02 3.84
CA ALA A 81 12.57 5.90 3.79
C ALA A 81 12.23 7.24 3.12
N GLY A 82 11.20 7.25 2.27
CA GLY A 82 10.81 8.48 1.62
C GLY A 82 9.66 8.29 0.66
N MET A 83 9.09 9.41 0.24
CA MET A 83 8.04 9.47 -0.77
C MET A 83 8.37 10.62 -1.70
N ASP A 84 8.17 10.42 -3.00
CA ASP A 84 8.48 11.42 -4.00
C ASP A 84 7.37 11.47 -5.04
N LYS A 85 7.12 12.65 -5.57
CA LYS A 85 6.13 12.86 -6.64
C LYS A 85 4.74 12.31 -6.28
N VAL A 86 4.38 12.40 -4.99
CA VAL A 86 3.06 11.92 -4.54
C VAL A 86 1.99 12.91 -4.97
N ARG A 87 0.91 12.38 -5.55
CA ARG A 87 -0.24 13.17 -5.98
C ARG A 87 -1.52 12.49 -5.52
N PHE A 88 -2.45 13.26 -4.98
CA PHE A 88 -3.79 12.82 -4.61
C PHE A 88 -4.78 13.44 -5.57
N LYS A 89 -5.50 12.61 -6.34
CA LYS A 89 -6.34 13.08 -7.43
C LYS A 89 -7.82 12.93 -7.15
N LYS A 90 -8.21 11.93 -6.37
CA LYS A 90 -9.60 11.67 -6.02
C LYS A 90 -9.71 11.18 -4.60
N GLN A 91 -10.83 11.51 -3.96
CA GLN A 91 -11.15 11.06 -2.61
C GLN A 91 -11.51 9.57 -2.63
N VAL A 92 -11.11 8.88 -1.58
CA VAL A 92 -11.47 7.48 -1.32
C VAL A 92 -12.31 7.44 -0.06
N HIS A 93 -13.39 6.66 -0.09
CA HIS A 93 -14.38 6.62 0.96
C HIS A 93 -14.52 5.21 1.55
N PRO A 94 -15.05 5.08 2.77
CA PRO A 94 -15.41 3.77 3.30
C PRO A 94 -16.28 2.98 2.33
N GLY A 95 -16.00 1.68 2.18
CA GLY A 95 -16.68 0.82 1.24
C GLY A 95 -16.06 0.76 -0.14
N ASP A 96 -15.17 1.68 -0.50
CA ASP A 96 -14.47 1.62 -1.78
C ASP A 96 -13.46 0.46 -1.80
N LYS A 97 -13.33 -0.17 -2.97
CA LYS A 97 -12.26 -1.13 -3.20
C LYS A 97 -11.12 -0.42 -3.91
N VAL A 98 -9.98 -0.36 -3.24
CA VAL A 98 -8.78 0.26 -3.79
C VAL A 98 -7.94 -0.82 -4.47
N THR A 99 -7.61 -0.60 -5.73
CA THR A 99 -6.67 -1.44 -6.47
C THR A 99 -5.34 -0.70 -6.57
N VAL A 100 -4.26 -1.38 -6.22
CA VAL A 100 -2.91 -0.81 -6.26
C VAL A 100 -2.12 -1.54 -7.33
N ARG A 101 -1.51 -0.80 -8.25
CA ARG A 101 -0.59 -1.36 -9.23
C ARG A 101 0.78 -0.75 -9.01
N SER A 102 1.79 -1.61 -8.87
CA SER A 102 3.13 -1.17 -8.51
C SER A 102 4.17 -1.88 -9.37
N THR A 103 5.24 -1.14 -9.67
CA THR A 103 6.40 -1.67 -10.38
C THR A 103 7.66 -1.32 -9.60
N LEU A 104 8.67 -2.19 -9.69
CA LEU A 104 9.96 -1.93 -9.07
C LEU A 104 10.71 -0.88 -9.89
N SER A 105 11.07 0.22 -9.25
CA SER A 105 11.84 1.29 -9.89
C SER A 105 13.34 1.10 -9.66
N ARG A 106 13.74 0.74 -8.44
CA ARG A 106 15.15 0.57 -8.08
C ARG A 106 15.27 -0.39 -6.91
N CYS A 107 16.27 -1.26 -6.99
CA CYS A 107 16.66 -2.11 -5.88
C CYS A 107 18.18 -2.09 -5.78
N ARG A 108 18.72 -1.52 -4.71
CA ARG A 108 20.16 -1.34 -4.55
C ARG A 108 20.55 -1.58 -3.10
N GLY A 109 21.17 -2.72 -2.83
CA GLY A 109 21.48 -3.10 -1.47
C GLY A 109 20.21 -3.22 -0.63
N GLN A 110 20.11 -2.44 0.43
CA GLN A 110 18.96 -2.42 1.32
C GLN A 110 17.90 -1.40 0.91
N PHE A 111 18.16 -0.65 -0.16
CA PHE A 111 17.24 0.39 -0.65
C PHE A 111 16.33 -0.17 -1.73
N ILE A 112 15.02 0.00 -1.54
CA ILE A 112 13.97 -0.42 -2.49
C ILE A 112 13.15 0.80 -2.85
N GLN A 113 12.90 0.99 -4.15
CA GLN A 113 12.04 2.07 -4.61
C GLN A 113 11.01 1.49 -5.60
N VAL A 114 9.75 1.85 -5.41
CA VAL A 114 8.66 1.40 -6.25
C VAL A 114 7.87 2.58 -6.80
N ASN A 115 7.29 2.39 -7.98
CA ASN A 115 6.28 3.30 -8.52
C ASN A 115 4.92 2.65 -8.25
N SER A 116 4.01 3.40 -7.65
CA SER A 116 2.72 2.85 -7.22
C SER A 116 1.59 3.79 -7.59
N THR A 117 0.46 3.21 -7.99
CA THR A 117 -0.75 3.94 -8.32
C THR A 117 -1.94 3.23 -7.69
N ALA A 118 -2.79 4.01 -7.04
CA ALA A 118 -4.02 3.50 -6.41
C ALA A 118 -5.23 3.96 -7.23
N TYR A 119 -6.14 3.02 -7.47
CA TYR A 119 -7.35 3.22 -8.26
C TYR A 119 -8.58 2.86 -7.45
N VAL A 120 -9.69 3.53 -7.73
CA VAL A 120 -11.03 3.04 -7.41
C VAL A 120 -11.77 2.93 -8.74
N GLY A 121 -12.16 1.71 -9.13
CA GLY A 121 -12.62 1.46 -10.50
C GLY A 121 -11.50 1.79 -11.49
N ASP A 122 -11.82 2.60 -12.48
CA ASP A 122 -10.85 3.02 -13.51
C ASP A 122 -10.19 4.36 -13.18
N GLU A 123 -10.54 4.97 -12.05
CA GLU A 123 -10.04 6.29 -11.71
C GLU A 123 -8.83 6.24 -10.79
N VAL A 124 -7.79 7.00 -11.15
CA VAL A 124 -6.61 7.16 -10.32
C VAL A 124 -6.97 8.03 -9.12
N CYS A 125 -6.73 7.51 -7.92
CA CYS A 125 -6.96 8.25 -6.67
C CYS A 125 -5.68 8.84 -6.13
N ALA A 126 -4.58 8.09 -6.23
CA ALA A 126 -3.28 8.53 -5.77
C ALA A 126 -2.18 7.85 -6.57
N GLN A 127 -1.01 8.48 -6.62
CA GLN A 127 0.17 7.88 -7.23
C GLN A 127 1.41 8.47 -6.60
N GLY A 128 2.51 7.73 -6.66
CA GLY A 128 3.77 8.22 -6.13
C GLY A 128 4.90 7.22 -6.30
N GLN A 129 6.08 7.69 -5.95
CA GLN A 129 7.28 6.88 -5.88
C GLN A 129 7.62 6.69 -4.41
N LEU A 130 7.66 5.44 -3.96
CA LEU A 130 7.81 5.11 -2.55
C LEU A 130 9.14 4.41 -2.35
N SER A 131 9.86 4.80 -1.31
CA SER A 131 11.18 4.26 -1.00
C SER A 131 11.17 3.61 0.36
N PHE A 132 11.86 2.47 0.46
CA PHE A 132 11.97 1.70 1.69
C PHE A 132 13.42 1.36 1.96
N MET A 133 13.75 1.26 3.23
CA MET A 133 15.03 0.76 3.69
C MET A 133 14.80 -0.54 4.43
N LEU A 134 15.51 -1.58 4.03
CA LEU A 134 15.43 -2.88 4.70
C LEU A 134 16.34 -2.87 5.92
N THR A 135 15.79 -3.29 7.06
CA THR A 135 16.55 -3.43 8.30
C THR A 135 16.45 -4.87 8.79
N GLN A 136 17.39 -5.29 9.60
CA GLN A 136 17.32 -6.62 10.20
C GLN A 136 16.14 -6.71 11.18
N LYS A 137 15.52 -7.86 11.20
CA LYS A 137 14.47 -8.14 12.17
C LYS A 137 15.04 -8.20 13.60
#